data_3fb339d55a1677c519ac5360b8038130
#
_entry.id   3fb339d55a1677c519ac5360b8038130
#
_cell.length_a   1.000
_cell.length_b   1.000
_cell.length_c   1.000
_cell.angle_alpha   90.00
_cell.angle_beta   90.00
_cell.angle_gamma   90.00
#
_symmetry.space_group_name_H-M   'P 1'
#
loop_
_entity.id
_entity.type
_entity.pdbx_description
1 polymer ?
#
loop_
_entity_poly.entity_id
_entity_poly.type
_entity_poly.pdbx_seq_one_letter_code
_entity_poly.pdbx_strand_id
1 'polypeptide(L)'
;MNKRLWLAGLGLALCLAGCGGQAQQTAQEPAQDDVQAEQAADSAPQVRADYADTALVGNSYIDSFFIYNALPDAACYYRVGLSVNSVFEQPMVQGEDTETPVIDLLEGKDFSHIVFFFGENELGWSNRSAFTTEYTEVIQTARSYCPEATIYLSALPPVSAEVSARNENNINTASIQSCNQEIQQIAQQNDAIYIDAYTALADESGCLPADAAADGIHPAKEYTDKWADLIKQSIAEAEKE
;
A
#
# COMPACT_ATOMS: atom_id res chain seq x y z
N MET A 1 -45.83 3.14 -29.58
CA MET A 1 -47.24 2.84 -29.28
C MET A 1 -47.34 2.27 -27.89
N ASN A 2 -48.29 2.87 -27.13
CA ASN A 2 -48.81 2.52 -25.76
C ASN A 2 -47.86 2.72 -24.58
N LYS A 3 -47.84 3.77 -23.83
CA LYS A 3 -48.73 4.54 -22.93
C LYS A 3 -49.60 3.69 -21.98
N ARG A 4 -49.42 3.82 -20.68
CA ARG A 4 -50.35 3.97 -19.53
C ARG A 4 -49.56 4.12 -18.26
N LEU A 5 -49.50 5.23 -17.65
CA LEU A 5 -50.18 6.06 -16.64
C LEU A 5 -51.25 5.35 -15.77
N TRP A 6 -51.21 5.61 -14.47
CA TRP A 6 -52.25 5.96 -13.48
C TRP A 6 -51.68 5.75 -12.07
N LEU A 7 -51.72 6.62 -11.13
CA LEU A 7 -52.49 7.62 -10.38
C LEU A 7 -52.40 7.28 -8.89
N ALA A 8 -51.88 8.15 -8.13
CA ALA A 8 -52.35 8.98 -7.03
C ALA A 8 -53.26 8.36 -5.98
N GLY A 9 -52.91 8.53 -4.72
CA GLY A 9 -53.76 8.33 -3.55
C GLY A 9 -53.30 9.21 -2.39
N LEU A 10 -54.05 10.30 -2.23
CA LEU A 10 -53.98 11.28 -1.15
C LEU A 10 -54.74 10.74 0.05
N GLY A 11 -54.26 10.90 1.28
CA GLY A 11 -54.99 10.62 2.50
C GLY A 11 -54.62 11.58 3.61
N LEU A 12 -55.53 12.52 3.85
CA LEU A 12 -55.48 13.60 4.86
C LEU A 12 -56.44 13.23 6.01
N ALA A 13 -56.05 13.45 7.27
CA ALA A 13 -56.93 13.74 8.44
C ALA A 13 -56.06 14.02 9.69
N LEU A 14 -56.08 15.10 10.16
CA LEU A 14 -56.69 16.09 11.05
C LEU A 14 -56.92 15.67 12.50
N CYS A 15 -56.35 16.50 13.41
CA CYS A 15 -56.78 17.05 14.69
C CYS A 15 -57.00 16.17 15.91
N LEU A 16 -56.45 16.56 17.06
CA LEU A 16 -57.17 17.33 18.06
C LEU A 16 -56.25 17.81 19.21
N ALA A 17 -56.50 19.01 19.66
CA ALA A 17 -55.85 19.75 20.76
C ALA A 17 -56.39 19.31 22.12
N GLY A 18 -55.55 19.50 23.16
CA GLY A 18 -56.01 19.46 24.58
C GLY A 18 -55.11 20.29 25.46
N CYS A 19 -55.63 21.42 25.94
CA CYS A 19 -55.04 22.32 26.90
C CYS A 19 -55.16 21.78 28.34
N GLY A 20 -54.20 22.14 29.20
CA GLY A 20 -54.48 22.18 30.65
C GLY A 20 -53.24 22.24 31.56
N GLY A 21 -52.99 23.42 32.17
CA GLY A 21 -52.74 23.52 33.60
C GLY A 21 -51.30 23.72 34.08
N GLN A 22 -51.03 24.95 34.54
CA GLN A 22 -49.86 25.43 35.28
C GLN A 22 -49.64 24.70 36.60
N ALA A 23 -48.37 24.51 37.00
CA ALA A 23 -47.89 24.74 38.35
C ALA A 23 -46.37 24.99 38.34
N GLN A 24 -45.97 26.19 38.77
CA GLN A 24 -44.61 26.57 39.12
C GLN A 24 -44.16 25.85 40.38
N GLN A 25 -43.00 25.28 40.41
CA GLN A 25 -42.17 25.13 41.60
C GLN A 25 -40.69 25.29 41.25
N THR A 26 -40.11 26.33 41.82
CA THR A 26 -38.68 26.63 41.90
C THR A 26 -37.97 25.60 42.76
N ALA A 27 -36.89 24.99 42.24
CA ALA A 27 -35.87 24.35 43.07
C ALA A 27 -34.50 24.57 42.45
N GLN A 28 -33.57 24.98 43.29
CA GLN A 28 -32.19 25.38 43.03
C GLN A 28 -31.34 24.30 42.34
N GLU A 29 -30.51 24.79 41.43
CA GLU A 29 -29.32 24.11 40.89
C GLU A 29 -28.29 23.86 41.98
N PRO A 30 -27.60 22.68 41.96
CA PRO A 30 -26.22 22.58 42.39
C PRO A 30 -25.30 22.60 41.18
N ALA A 31 -24.29 23.46 41.23
CA ALA A 31 -23.21 23.56 40.30
C ALA A 31 -22.56 22.17 40.07
N GLN A 32 -22.55 21.71 38.82
CA GLN A 32 -21.71 20.60 38.38
C GLN A 32 -20.45 21.19 37.76
N ASP A 33 -19.33 20.91 38.40
CA ASP A 33 -18.00 21.05 37.84
C ASP A 33 -17.92 20.23 36.56
N ASP A 34 -17.88 20.88 35.40
CA ASP A 34 -17.51 20.29 34.12
C ASP A 34 -16.02 19.99 34.11
N VAL A 35 -15.66 18.78 34.57
CA VAL A 35 -14.40 18.18 34.22
C VAL A 35 -14.59 17.65 32.80
N GLN A 36 -14.21 18.46 31.80
CA GLN A 36 -13.98 18.01 30.45
C GLN A 36 -12.83 16.99 30.49
N ALA A 37 -13.17 15.71 30.51
CA ALA A 37 -12.29 14.67 30.14
C ALA A 37 -12.08 14.79 28.60
N GLU A 38 -10.97 15.41 28.23
CA GLU A 38 -10.43 15.38 26.88
C GLU A 38 -10.16 13.92 26.53
N GLN A 39 -11.13 13.25 25.90
CA GLN A 39 -10.93 11.99 25.25
C GLN A 39 -10.00 12.26 24.08
N ALA A 40 -8.72 11.94 24.22
CA ALA A 40 -7.84 11.70 23.10
C ALA A 40 -8.47 10.55 22.30
N ALA A 41 -9.23 10.88 21.28
CA ALA A 41 -9.66 9.93 20.28
C ALA A 41 -8.39 9.46 19.57
N ASP A 42 -8.00 8.22 19.85
CA ASP A 42 -7.07 7.45 19.04
C ASP A 42 -7.72 7.30 17.65
N SER A 43 -7.53 8.32 16.81
CA SER A 43 -8.06 8.32 15.45
C SER A 43 -7.21 7.37 14.63
N ALA A 44 -7.83 6.28 14.15
CA ALA A 44 -7.25 5.43 13.13
C ALA A 44 -6.66 6.31 12.01
N PRO A 45 -5.50 5.89 11.39
CA PRO A 45 -4.88 6.66 10.32
C PRO A 45 -5.92 6.94 9.23
N GLN A 46 -6.04 8.20 8.83
CA GLN A 46 -6.95 8.58 7.73
C GLN A 46 -6.27 8.20 6.42
N VAL A 47 -6.81 7.20 5.73
CA VAL A 47 -6.37 6.81 4.39
C VAL A 47 -6.68 7.94 3.42
N ARG A 48 -5.67 8.39 2.69
CA ARG A 48 -5.76 9.47 1.70
C ARG A 48 -6.62 9.04 0.50
N ALA A 49 -7.20 10.02 -0.21
CA ALA A 49 -8.00 9.75 -1.41
C ALA A 49 -7.13 9.48 -2.65
N ASP A 50 -5.91 10.05 -2.70
CA ASP A 50 -4.95 9.88 -3.79
C ASP A 50 -3.51 9.77 -3.24
N TYR A 51 -2.60 9.33 -4.10
CA TYR A 51 -1.17 9.12 -3.83
C TYR A 51 -0.28 9.72 -4.92
N ALA A 52 -0.68 10.88 -5.46
CA ALA A 52 0.03 11.56 -6.55
C ALA A 52 1.48 11.95 -6.19
N ASP A 53 1.79 12.08 -4.89
CA ASP A 53 3.12 12.33 -4.36
C ASP A 53 3.91 11.04 -4.00
N THR A 54 3.42 9.89 -4.47
CA THR A 54 4.01 8.57 -4.20
C THR A 54 4.51 7.93 -5.49
N ALA A 55 5.73 7.42 -5.47
CA ALA A 55 6.29 6.58 -6.54
C ALA A 55 6.42 5.12 -6.10
N LEU A 56 5.97 4.19 -6.94
CA LEU A 56 6.25 2.76 -6.85
C LEU A 56 7.35 2.43 -7.85
N VAL A 57 8.47 1.91 -7.39
CA VAL A 57 9.66 1.66 -8.23
C VAL A 57 10.09 0.20 -8.09
N GLY A 58 10.20 -0.54 -9.23
CA GLY A 58 10.66 -1.93 -9.15
C GLY A 58 10.27 -2.82 -10.32
N ASN A 59 9.98 -4.08 -9.98
CA ASN A 59 9.80 -5.17 -10.93
C ASN A 59 8.32 -5.43 -11.31
N SER A 60 8.03 -6.65 -11.78
CA SER A 60 6.70 -7.08 -12.25
C SER A 60 5.59 -7.03 -11.21
N TYR A 61 5.88 -6.98 -9.91
CA TYR A 61 4.84 -6.83 -8.90
C TYR A 61 4.05 -5.53 -9.06
N ILE A 62 4.70 -4.45 -9.54
CA ILE A 62 4.04 -3.16 -9.75
C ILE A 62 3.01 -3.20 -10.89
N ASP A 63 3.15 -4.13 -11.84
CA ASP A 63 2.17 -4.32 -12.92
C ASP A 63 0.76 -4.53 -12.38
N SER A 64 0.61 -5.34 -11.30
CA SER A 64 -0.67 -5.54 -10.62
C SER A 64 -1.21 -4.25 -10.00
N PHE A 65 -0.37 -3.44 -9.36
CA PHE A 65 -0.78 -2.14 -8.79
C PHE A 65 -1.27 -1.19 -9.88
N PHE A 66 -0.59 -1.14 -11.01
CA PHE A 66 -0.96 -0.32 -12.16
C PHE A 66 -2.29 -0.79 -12.78
N ILE A 67 -2.42 -2.09 -13.10
CA ILE A 67 -3.61 -2.66 -13.74
C ILE A 67 -4.86 -2.50 -12.87
N TYR A 68 -4.74 -2.71 -11.57
CA TYR A 68 -5.88 -2.65 -10.64
C TYR A 68 -6.12 -1.27 -10.05
N ASN A 69 -5.24 -0.28 -10.35
CA ASN A 69 -5.26 1.04 -9.72
C ASN A 69 -5.32 0.95 -8.19
N ALA A 70 -4.51 0.05 -7.61
CA ALA A 70 -4.59 -0.31 -6.21
C ALA A 70 -4.09 0.82 -5.28
N LEU A 71 -3.19 1.68 -5.78
CA LEU A 71 -2.75 2.91 -5.15
C LEU A 71 -3.06 4.07 -6.11
N PRO A 72 -4.24 4.70 -5.99
CA PRO A 72 -4.71 5.70 -6.95
C PRO A 72 -3.73 6.85 -7.12
N ASP A 73 -3.50 7.25 -8.37
CA ASP A 73 -2.67 8.37 -8.79
C ASP A 73 -1.16 8.24 -8.47
N ALA A 74 -0.72 7.14 -7.84
CA ALA A 74 0.70 6.87 -7.62
C ALA A 74 1.43 6.65 -8.96
N ALA A 75 2.63 7.22 -9.08
CA ALA A 75 3.50 6.96 -10.22
C ALA A 75 4.05 5.53 -10.17
N CYS A 76 3.90 4.76 -11.26
CA CYS A 76 4.40 3.40 -11.37
C CYS A 76 5.60 3.35 -12.33
N TYR A 77 6.81 3.27 -11.79
CA TYR A 77 8.07 3.18 -12.54
C TYR A 77 8.62 1.76 -12.45
N TYR A 78 8.36 0.94 -13.46
CA TYR A 78 8.68 -0.48 -13.37
C TYR A 78 9.02 -1.12 -14.72
N ARG A 79 9.66 -2.29 -14.62
CA ARG A 79 9.89 -3.18 -15.73
C ARG A 79 9.84 -4.63 -15.25
N VAL A 80 9.21 -5.52 -16.01
CA VAL A 80 9.25 -6.96 -15.76
C VAL A 80 10.69 -7.45 -15.79
N GLY A 81 11.11 -8.16 -14.75
CA GLY A 81 12.49 -8.66 -14.63
C GLY A 81 13.50 -7.62 -14.13
N LEU A 82 13.09 -6.43 -13.76
CA LEU A 82 13.98 -5.41 -13.22
C LEU A 82 14.60 -5.87 -11.90
N SER A 83 15.88 -5.60 -11.71
CA SER A 83 16.67 -5.92 -10.52
C SER A 83 17.39 -4.68 -10.00
N VAL A 84 17.93 -4.76 -8.77
CA VAL A 84 18.63 -3.64 -8.13
C VAL A 84 19.84 -3.12 -8.90
N ASN A 85 20.49 -3.94 -9.75
CA ASN A 85 21.56 -3.48 -10.61
C ASN A 85 21.07 -2.97 -11.97
N SER A 86 20.05 -3.61 -12.53
CA SER A 86 19.58 -3.24 -13.87
C SER A 86 18.71 -1.96 -13.87
N VAL A 87 18.25 -1.50 -12.71
CA VAL A 87 17.43 -0.28 -12.58
C VAL A 87 18.17 0.99 -13.01
N PHE A 88 19.51 0.97 -13.01
CA PHE A 88 20.38 2.06 -13.47
C PHE A 88 20.60 2.09 -14.97
N GLU A 89 20.20 1.04 -15.69
CA GLU A 89 20.48 0.87 -17.12
C GLU A 89 19.22 0.68 -17.94
N GLN A 90 18.19 0.05 -17.36
CA GLN A 90 17.00 -0.36 -18.10
C GLN A 90 15.86 0.65 -17.95
N PRO A 91 15.32 1.13 -19.10
CA PRO A 91 14.13 1.97 -19.09
C PRO A 91 12.86 1.14 -18.93
N MET A 92 11.74 1.81 -18.70
CA MET A 92 10.41 1.20 -18.80
C MET A 92 10.17 0.64 -20.22
N VAL A 93 9.34 -0.40 -20.31
CA VAL A 93 8.90 -0.93 -21.63
C VAL A 93 7.70 -0.16 -22.16
N GLN A 94 6.89 0.39 -21.27
CA GLN A 94 5.65 1.11 -21.56
C GLN A 94 5.61 2.38 -20.72
N GLY A 95 4.88 3.38 -21.18
CA GLY A 95 4.75 4.67 -20.51
C GLY A 95 5.14 5.83 -21.41
N GLU A 96 5.25 7.01 -20.82
CA GLU A 96 5.60 8.24 -21.55
C GLU A 96 7.09 8.33 -21.85
N ASP A 97 7.94 7.74 -21.02
CA ASP A 97 9.39 7.70 -21.21
C ASP A 97 9.88 6.24 -21.22
N THR A 98 10.40 5.81 -22.36
CA THR A 98 10.93 4.46 -22.59
C THR A 98 12.43 4.48 -22.95
N GLU A 99 13.13 5.58 -22.67
CA GLU A 99 14.55 5.76 -22.95
C GLU A 99 15.36 5.99 -21.65
N THR A 100 14.76 6.66 -20.66
CA THR A 100 15.39 6.94 -19.37
C THR A 100 15.40 5.71 -18.48
N PRO A 101 16.53 5.34 -17.82
CA PRO A 101 16.59 4.29 -16.82
C PRO A 101 15.55 4.49 -15.72
N VAL A 102 14.97 3.40 -15.21
CA VAL A 102 13.82 3.47 -14.28
C VAL A 102 14.13 4.33 -13.04
N ILE A 103 15.33 4.22 -12.48
CA ILE A 103 15.69 5.01 -11.29
C ILE A 103 15.76 6.51 -11.59
N ASP A 104 16.20 6.90 -12.80
CA ASP A 104 16.38 8.28 -13.18
C ASP A 104 15.04 9.00 -13.48
N LEU A 105 13.93 8.25 -13.59
CA LEU A 105 12.58 8.84 -13.68
C LEU A 105 12.17 9.58 -12.40
N LEU A 106 12.90 9.38 -11.31
CA LEU A 106 12.72 10.13 -10.06
C LEU A 106 13.38 11.51 -10.12
N GLU A 107 14.34 11.74 -11.03
CA GLU A 107 15.09 13.00 -11.10
C GLU A 107 14.14 14.18 -11.42
N GLY A 108 14.26 15.25 -10.62
CA GLY A 108 13.44 16.45 -10.79
C GLY A 108 11.96 16.29 -10.43
N LYS A 109 11.61 15.20 -9.74
CA LYS A 109 10.26 14.98 -9.18
C LYS A 109 10.22 15.38 -7.71
N ASP A 110 9.01 15.68 -7.24
CA ASP A 110 8.75 16.10 -5.84
C ASP A 110 7.87 15.03 -5.16
N PHE A 111 8.43 13.81 -5.02
CA PHE A 111 7.75 12.74 -4.32
C PHE A 111 7.99 12.84 -2.82
N SER A 112 6.93 12.69 -2.03
CA SER A 112 6.99 12.57 -0.57
C SER A 112 7.25 11.13 -0.13
N HIS A 113 6.88 10.15 -0.95
CA HIS A 113 6.98 8.73 -0.63
C HIS A 113 7.49 7.93 -1.84
N ILE A 114 8.48 7.06 -1.62
CA ILE A 114 9.01 6.16 -2.65
C ILE A 114 9.02 4.74 -2.10
N VAL A 115 8.29 3.83 -2.75
CA VAL A 115 8.19 2.42 -2.35
C VAL A 115 8.92 1.55 -3.37
N PHE A 116 9.92 0.79 -2.89
CA PHE A 116 10.70 -0.12 -3.73
C PHE A 116 10.22 -1.57 -3.63
N PHE A 117 10.21 -2.25 -4.79
CA PHE A 117 9.79 -3.64 -4.97
C PHE A 117 10.91 -4.43 -5.68
N PHE A 118 11.94 -4.84 -4.93
CA PHE A 118 13.07 -5.63 -5.43
C PHE A 118 13.32 -6.84 -4.54
N GLY A 119 14.02 -7.85 -5.09
CA GLY A 119 14.47 -9.03 -4.37
C GLY A 119 14.10 -10.35 -5.03
N GLU A 120 12.97 -10.44 -5.75
CA GLU A 120 12.53 -11.68 -6.41
C GLU A 120 13.49 -12.10 -7.52
N ASN A 121 13.87 -11.17 -8.40
CA ASN A 121 14.79 -11.43 -9.51
C ASN A 121 16.22 -11.69 -9.05
N GLU A 122 16.52 -11.40 -7.79
CA GLU A 122 17.80 -11.60 -7.13
C GLU A 122 17.87 -12.88 -6.28
N LEU A 123 16.77 -13.65 -6.15
CA LEU A 123 16.75 -14.89 -5.35
C LEU A 123 17.77 -15.94 -5.84
N GLY A 124 18.04 -15.97 -7.14
CA GLY A 124 19.05 -16.86 -7.76
C GLY A 124 20.49 -16.35 -7.66
N TRP A 125 20.75 -15.17 -7.14
CA TRP A 125 22.11 -14.62 -7.09
C TRP A 125 22.99 -15.37 -6.09
N SER A 126 24.15 -15.82 -6.56
CA SER A 126 25.14 -16.49 -5.71
C SER A 126 25.87 -15.53 -4.76
N ASN A 127 25.96 -14.26 -5.12
CA ASN A 127 26.58 -13.20 -4.31
C ASN A 127 25.54 -12.34 -3.64
N ARG A 128 25.12 -12.71 -2.43
CA ARG A 128 24.12 -11.95 -1.67
C ARG A 128 24.63 -10.58 -1.18
N SER A 129 25.95 -10.41 -1.00
CA SER A 129 26.49 -9.10 -0.64
C SER A 129 26.35 -8.07 -1.78
N ALA A 130 26.31 -8.52 -3.04
CA ALA A 130 26.02 -7.63 -4.17
C ALA A 130 24.59 -7.08 -4.06
N PHE A 131 23.60 -7.93 -3.75
CA PHE A 131 22.20 -7.49 -3.53
C PHE A 131 22.11 -6.36 -2.49
N THR A 132 22.73 -6.55 -1.32
CA THR A 132 22.72 -5.54 -0.26
C THR A 132 23.39 -4.23 -0.71
N THR A 133 24.55 -4.31 -1.38
CA THR A 133 25.29 -3.14 -1.84
C THR A 133 24.49 -2.36 -2.89
N GLU A 134 23.99 -3.04 -3.90
CA GLU A 134 23.28 -2.44 -5.02
C GLU A 134 21.91 -1.88 -4.58
N TYR A 135 21.21 -2.57 -3.67
CA TYR A 135 19.96 -2.02 -3.11
C TYR A 135 20.22 -0.75 -2.29
N THR A 136 21.33 -0.71 -1.54
CA THR A 136 21.73 0.51 -0.83
C THR A 136 22.01 1.64 -1.82
N GLU A 137 22.65 1.36 -2.96
CA GLU A 137 22.90 2.36 -4.03
C GLU A 137 21.58 2.89 -4.61
N VAL A 138 20.59 2.03 -4.85
CA VAL A 138 19.24 2.44 -5.29
C VAL A 138 18.62 3.44 -4.31
N ILE A 139 18.66 3.14 -3.00
CA ILE A 139 18.13 4.03 -1.96
C ILE A 139 18.87 5.37 -1.95
N GLN A 140 20.19 5.35 -2.01
CA GLN A 140 21.01 6.58 -1.99
C GLN A 140 20.78 7.44 -3.23
N THR A 141 20.60 6.81 -4.41
CA THR A 141 20.28 7.52 -5.65
C THR A 141 18.91 8.17 -5.55
N ALA A 142 17.88 7.44 -5.09
CA ALA A 142 16.55 7.99 -4.89
C ALA A 142 16.56 9.19 -3.93
N ARG A 143 17.31 9.12 -2.83
CA ARG A 143 17.49 10.25 -1.90
C ARG A 143 18.21 11.43 -2.51
N SER A 144 19.12 11.20 -3.46
CA SER A 144 19.76 12.31 -4.16
C SER A 144 18.83 13.07 -5.09
N TYR A 145 17.82 12.37 -5.64
CA TYR A 145 16.79 12.94 -6.51
C TYR A 145 15.61 13.54 -5.72
N CYS A 146 15.19 12.88 -4.65
CA CYS A 146 14.06 13.26 -3.81
C CYS A 146 14.51 13.27 -2.32
N PRO A 147 15.26 14.30 -1.87
CA PRO A 147 15.89 14.31 -0.54
C PRO A 147 14.91 14.31 0.63
N GLU A 148 13.69 14.82 0.43
CA GLU A 148 12.66 14.89 1.48
C GLU A 148 11.76 13.66 1.48
N ALA A 149 11.92 12.74 0.51
CA ALA A 149 11.06 11.57 0.41
C ALA A 149 11.34 10.54 1.50
N THR A 150 10.27 10.05 2.11
CA THR A 150 10.33 8.84 2.93
C THR A 150 10.47 7.62 2.04
N ILE A 151 11.46 6.78 2.32
CA ILE A 151 11.74 5.56 1.55
C ILE A 151 11.12 4.34 2.24
N TYR A 152 10.45 3.51 1.46
CA TYR A 152 9.86 2.26 1.91
C TYR A 152 10.42 1.09 1.10
N LEU A 153 10.75 -0.01 1.77
CA LEU A 153 11.15 -1.27 1.13
C LEU A 153 10.06 -2.31 1.39
N SER A 154 9.40 -2.76 0.33
CA SER A 154 8.40 -3.80 0.44
C SER A 154 9.06 -5.18 0.52
N ALA A 155 8.62 -6.00 1.48
CA ALA A 155 8.93 -7.42 1.47
C ALA A 155 8.41 -8.08 0.21
N LEU A 156 9.07 -9.13 -0.25
CA LEU A 156 8.53 -10.05 -1.23
C LEU A 156 7.29 -10.75 -0.67
N PRO A 157 6.20 -10.84 -1.40
CA PRO A 157 5.04 -11.62 -1.00
C PRO A 157 5.41 -13.12 -0.94
N PRO A 158 4.61 -13.95 -0.26
CA PRO A 158 4.74 -15.38 -0.36
C PRO A 158 4.39 -15.85 -1.77
N VAL A 159 4.85 -17.04 -2.16
CA VAL A 159 4.41 -17.73 -3.37
C VAL A 159 3.54 -18.93 -3.03
N SER A 160 2.77 -19.43 -3.98
CA SER A 160 1.96 -20.63 -3.76
C SER A 160 2.82 -21.84 -3.37
N ALA A 161 2.23 -22.81 -2.65
CA ALA A 161 2.90 -24.03 -2.25
C ALA A 161 3.45 -24.80 -3.47
N GLU A 162 2.74 -24.75 -4.61
CA GLU A 162 3.18 -25.39 -5.87
C GLU A 162 4.44 -24.72 -6.44
N VAL A 163 4.46 -23.38 -6.51
CA VAL A 163 5.64 -22.63 -6.95
C VAL A 163 6.83 -22.89 -6.04
N SER A 164 6.61 -22.83 -4.72
CA SER A 164 7.64 -23.13 -3.74
C SER A 164 8.23 -24.54 -3.90
N ALA A 165 7.39 -25.53 -4.17
CA ALA A 165 7.82 -26.91 -4.38
C ALA A 165 8.62 -27.10 -5.69
N ARG A 166 8.28 -26.38 -6.77
CA ARG A 166 9.05 -26.40 -8.02
C ARG A 166 10.44 -25.80 -7.86
N ASN A 167 10.58 -24.80 -7.00
CA ASN A 167 11.85 -24.13 -6.70
C ASN A 167 12.61 -23.64 -7.96
N GLU A 168 11.90 -23.23 -8.99
CA GLU A 168 12.50 -22.69 -10.21
C GLU A 168 13.12 -21.33 -9.91
N ASN A 169 14.34 -21.08 -10.39
CA ASN A 169 15.10 -19.85 -10.14
C ASN A 169 15.27 -19.51 -8.64
N ASN A 170 15.27 -20.53 -7.78
CA ASN A 170 15.34 -20.38 -6.33
C ASN A 170 14.11 -19.68 -5.72
N ILE A 171 12.99 -19.62 -6.44
CA ILE A 171 11.72 -19.06 -5.94
C ILE A 171 11.03 -20.11 -5.06
N ASN A 172 11.23 -19.99 -3.76
CA ASN A 172 10.63 -20.85 -2.73
C ASN A 172 10.47 -20.09 -1.43
N THR A 173 9.62 -20.61 -0.54
CA THR A 173 9.32 -20.01 0.76
C THR A 173 10.57 -19.67 1.58
N ALA A 174 11.56 -20.58 1.65
CA ALA A 174 12.76 -20.38 2.47
C ALA A 174 13.64 -19.25 1.91
N SER A 175 13.83 -19.22 0.59
CA SER A 175 14.62 -18.18 -0.10
C SER A 175 13.96 -16.81 0.00
N ILE A 176 12.62 -16.74 -0.13
CA ILE A 176 11.85 -15.50 0.05
C ILE A 176 11.98 -14.98 1.47
N GLN A 177 11.79 -15.83 2.48
CA GLN A 177 11.94 -15.43 3.89
C GLN A 177 13.36 -14.94 4.20
N SER A 178 14.39 -15.61 3.68
CA SER A 178 15.77 -15.18 3.82
C SER A 178 16.02 -13.81 3.16
N CYS A 179 15.50 -13.61 1.94
CA CYS A 179 15.60 -12.33 1.23
C CYS A 179 14.86 -11.21 1.98
N ASN A 180 13.69 -11.49 2.54
CA ASN A 180 12.93 -10.52 3.33
C ASN A 180 13.67 -10.08 4.61
N GLN A 181 14.42 -11.00 5.24
CA GLN A 181 15.31 -10.62 6.35
C GLN A 181 16.43 -9.68 5.90
N GLU A 182 17.01 -9.92 4.71
CA GLU A 182 18.01 -9.02 4.13
C GLU A 182 17.39 -7.66 3.81
N ILE A 183 16.21 -7.60 3.17
CA ILE A 183 15.50 -6.35 2.87
C ILE A 183 15.19 -5.56 4.15
N GLN A 184 14.76 -6.24 5.21
CA GLN A 184 14.52 -5.61 6.51
C GLN A 184 15.81 -5.01 7.11
N GLN A 185 16.93 -5.72 7.00
CA GLN A 185 18.23 -5.20 7.46
C GLN A 185 18.70 -4.00 6.62
N ILE A 186 18.50 -4.05 5.29
CA ILE A 186 18.82 -2.94 4.38
C ILE A 186 17.97 -1.71 4.76
N ALA A 187 16.67 -1.89 5.02
CA ALA A 187 15.80 -0.82 5.45
C ALA A 187 16.31 -0.16 6.75
N GLN A 188 16.61 -0.97 7.78
CA GLN A 188 17.13 -0.48 9.06
C GLN A 188 18.47 0.27 8.92
N GLN A 189 19.37 -0.22 8.06
CA GLN A 189 20.70 0.40 7.85
C GLN A 189 20.64 1.70 7.05
N ASN A 190 19.54 1.92 6.34
CA ASN A 190 19.37 3.08 5.46
C ASN A 190 18.21 4.00 5.89
N ASP A 191 17.77 3.97 7.14
CA ASP A 191 16.64 4.79 7.64
C ASP A 191 15.42 4.74 6.71
N ALA A 192 15.09 3.54 6.21
CA ALA A 192 13.93 3.26 5.39
C ALA A 192 12.89 2.44 6.17
N ILE A 193 11.64 2.55 5.81
CA ILE A 193 10.54 1.82 6.43
C ILE A 193 10.39 0.47 5.73
N TYR A 194 10.40 -0.63 6.49
CA TYR A 194 10.12 -1.96 5.97
C TYR A 194 8.63 -2.26 6.01
N ILE A 195 8.05 -2.68 4.88
CA ILE A 195 6.64 -3.07 4.75
C ILE A 195 6.56 -4.59 4.65
N ASP A 196 6.00 -5.25 5.67
CA ASP A 196 5.89 -6.71 5.75
C ASP A 196 4.72 -7.26 4.92
N ALA A 197 4.85 -7.21 3.60
CA ALA A 197 3.87 -7.78 2.68
C ALA A 197 3.80 -9.31 2.77
N TYR A 198 4.89 -9.99 3.21
CA TYR A 198 4.91 -11.43 3.34
C TYR A 198 3.88 -11.93 4.35
N THR A 199 3.94 -11.41 5.57
CA THR A 199 3.03 -11.83 6.64
C THR A 199 1.57 -11.45 6.34
N ALA A 200 1.35 -10.31 5.69
CA ALA A 200 0.01 -9.85 5.36
C ALA A 200 -0.70 -10.69 4.28
N LEU A 201 0.07 -11.34 3.39
CA LEU A 201 -0.48 -12.09 2.25
C LEU A 201 -0.36 -13.60 2.40
N ALA A 202 0.38 -14.10 3.41
CA ALA A 202 0.55 -15.52 3.67
C ALA A 202 -0.70 -16.13 4.32
N ASP A 203 -0.98 -17.37 3.98
CA ASP A 203 -1.89 -18.24 4.72
C ASP A 203 -1.21 -18.86 5.96
N GLU A 204 -1.94 -19.71 6.69
CA GLU A 204 -1.43 -20.39 7.89
C GLU A 204 -0.21 -21.30 7.62
N SER A 205 0.00 -21.71 6.36
CA SER A 205 1.16 -22.50 5.94
C SER A 205 2.39 -21.64 5.54
N GLY A 206 2.25 -20.32 5.53
CA GLY A 206 3.27 -19.38 5.07
C GLY A 206 3.37 -19.28 3.55
N CYS A 207 2.37 -19.75 2.82
CA CYS A 207 2.29 -19.69 1.36
C CYS A 207 1.24 -18.67 0.92
N LEU A 208 1.33 -18.22 -0.33
CA LEU A 208 0.25 -17.51 -0.99
C LEU A 208 -0.90 -18.50 -1.24
N PRO A 209 -2.16 -18.18 -0.83
CA PRO A 209 -3.30 -19.03 -1.12
C PRO A 209 -3.42 -19.38 -2.60
N ALA A 210 -3.87 -20.60 -2.90
CA ALA A 210 -3.85 -21.14 -4.28
C ALA A 210 -4.70 -20.34 -5.28
N ASP A 211 -5.72 -19.61 -4.80
CA ASP A 211 -6.58 -18.73 -5.59
C ASP A 211 -6.12 -17.27 -5.63
N ALA A 212 -5.05 -16.95 -4.89
CA ALA A 212 -4.56 -15.59 -4.75
C ALA A 212 -3.71 -15.11 -5.95
N ALA A 213 -3.23 -16.02 -6.79
CA ALA A 213 -2.44 -15.70 -7.98
C ALA A 213 -2.58 -16.80 -9.04
N ALA A 214 -2.85 -16.42 -10.28
CA ALA A 214 -3.03 -17.39 -11.38
C ALA A 214 -1.77 -18.19 -11.70
N ASP A 215 -0.60 -17.56 -11.55
CA ASP A 215 0.72 -18.18 -11.76
C ASP A 215 1.38 -18.63 -10.43
N GLY A 216 0.75 -18.33 -9.32
CA GLY A 216 1.22 -18.62 -7.97
C GLY A 216 2.30 -17.66 -7.46
N ILE A 217 2.59 -16.56 -8.17
CA ILE A 217 3.63 -15.56 -7.86
C ILE A 217 3.03 -14.15 -7.77
N HIS A 218 2.31 -13.71 -8.81
CA HIS A 218 1.82 -12.34 -8.93
C HIS A 218 0.40 -12.24 -8.37
N PRO A 219 0.20 -11.50 -7.27
CA PRO A 219 -1.08 -11.42 -6.59
C PRO A 219 -2.21 -10.90 -7.49
N ALA A 220 -3.36 -11.57 -7.47
CA ALA A 220 -4.59 -11.11 -8.07
C ALA A 220 -5.16 -9.89 -7.31
N LYS A 221 -6.17 -9.23 -7.89
CA LYS A 221 -6.70 -7.96 -7.39
C LYS A 221 -6.92 -7.90 -5.89
N GLU A 222 -7.60 -8.90 -5.30
CA GLU A 222 -7.89 -8.90 -3.86
C GLU A 222 -6.64 -8.83 -3.00
N TYR A 223 -5.59 -9.57 -3.38
CA TYR A 223 -4.33 -9.62 -2.64
C TYR A 223 -3.44 -8.41 -2.96
N THR A 224 -3.53 -7.87 -4.17
CA THR A 224 -2.91 -6.58 -4.51
C THR A 224 -3.54 -5.44 -3.71
N ASP A 225 -4.86 -5.43 -3.54
CA ASP A 225 -5.56 -4.45 -2.71
C ASP A 225 -5.12 -4.54 -1.24
N LYS A 226 -5.00 -5.75 -0.67
CA LYS A 226 -4.45 -5.96 0.69
C LYS A 226 -3.03 -5.43 0.83
N TRP A 227 -2.19 -5.65 -0.18
CA TRP A 227 -0.82 -5.12 -0.21
C TRP A 227 -0.81 -3.60 -0.29
N ALA A 228 -1.66 -3.03 -1.14
CA ALA A 228 -1.82 -1.58 -1.25
C ALA A 228 -2.31 -0.95 0.07
N ASP A 229 -3.24 -1.61 0.78
CA ASP A 229 -3.74 -1.12 2.07
C ASP A 229 -2.63 -1.10 3.13
N LEU A 230 -1.71 -2.05 3.09
CA LEU A 230 -0.52 -2.06 3.95
C LEU A 230 0.40 -0.86 3.65
N ILE A 231 0.62 -0.56 2.37
CA ILE A 231 1.40 0.61 1.94
C ILE A 231 0.74 1.90 2.41
N LYS A 232 -0.58 2.04 2.17
CA LYS A 232 -1.37 3.20 2.61
C LYS A 232 -1.28 3.41 4.13
N GLN A 233 -1.36 2.33 4.90
CA GLN A 233 -1.21 2.38 6.36
C GLN A 233 0.20 2.84 6.74
N SER A 234 1.24 2.29 6.13
CA SER A 234 2.64 2.65 6.42
C SER A 234 2.92 4.12 6.09
N ILE A 235 2.36 4.64 4.99
CA ILE A 235 2.44 6.07 4.64
C ILE A 235 1.73 6.91 5.71
N ALA A 236 0.50 6.58 6.05
CA ALA A 236 -0.29 7.32 7.03
C ALA A 236 0.29 7.28 8.47
N GLU A 237 1.09 6.26 8.79
CA GLU A 237 1.84 6.19 10.06
C GLU A 237 3.06 7.12 10.03
N ALA A 238 3.82 7.12 8.92
CA ALA A 238 5.00 7.98 8.76
C ALA A 238 4.65 9.48 8.74
N GLU A 239 3.48 9.86 8.23
CA GLU A 239 3.01 11.26 8.19
C GLU A 239 2.62 11.82 9.58
N LYS A 240 2.60 11.00 10.64
CA LYS A 240 2.28 11.42 12.02
C LYS A 240 3.51 11.76 12.84
N GLU A 241 4.70 11.34 12.40
CA GLU A 241 5.97 11.53 13.09
C GLU A 241 6.63 12.85 12.71
#